data_988eec8c2a65301f53d40a5db9845753
#
_entry.id   988eec8c2a65301f53d40a5db9845753
#
_cell.length_a   1.000
_cell.length_b   1.000
_cell.length_c   1.000
_cell.angle_alpha   90.00
_cell.angle_beta   90.00
_cell.angle_gamma   90.00
#
_symmetry.space_group_name_H-M   'P 1'
#
loop_
_entity.id
_entity.type
_entity.pdbx_description
1 polymer ?
#
loop_
_entity_poly.entity_id
_entity_poly.type
_entity_poly.pdbx_seq_one_letter_code
_entity_poly.pdbx_strand_id
1 'polypeptide(L)'
;MNIKKIIAIIASTALTATLLASCGSSSSGKTAKKVTKDGKELSVLRVANMTGQPDQYADYIGMEQGIFEKYGISLETSEYAAGINTVDAIATGTADTGLLADFAAVNRIGNTLDNTNLVIFSDLSSSVSYNGGLFVAPKYKDDLDALDESEGWITSIGTVSEYFNWQAQTYLGLDPSKQKNVNTDSISTQIAVAHNGEASAAIVT
;
A
#
# COMPACT_ATOMS: atom_id res chain seq x y z
N MET A 1 -17.71 27.33 -50.66
CA MET A 1 -16.98 26.80 -49.48
C MET A 1 -17.99 26.06 -48.60
N ASN A 2 -17.80 24.78 -48.34
CA ASN A 2 -18.84 23.89 -47.83
C ASN A 2 -18.99 24.06 -46.30
N ILE A 3 -20.21 24.31 -45.82
CA ILE A 3 -20.56 24.56 -44.41
C ILE A 3 -19.95 23.54 -43.47
N LYS A 4 -19.82 22.28 -43.90
CA LYS A 4 -19.17 21.22 -43.14
C LYS A 4 -17.67 21.42 -42.84
N LYS A 5 -16.97 22.21 -43.71
CA LYS A 5 -15.55 22.58 -43.50
C LYS A 5 -15.38 23.74 -42.52
N ILE A 6 -16.38 24.62 -42.43
CA ILE A 6 -16.37 25.75 -41.48
C ILE A 6 -16.62 25.25 -40.06
N ILE A 7 -17.51 24.26 -39.86
CA ILE A 7 -17.79 23.66 -38.55
C ILE A 7 -16.56 22.89 -38.04
N ALA A 8 -15.80 22.22 -38.90
CA ALA A 8 -14.58 21.50 -38.52
C ALA A 8 -13.44 22.45 -38.06
N ILE A 9 -13.37 23.65 -38.64
CA ILE A 9 -12.32 24.65 -38.29
C ILE A 9 -12.68 25.32 -36.94
N ILE A 10 -13.96 25.53 -36.64
CA ILE A 10 -14.41 26.14 -35.38
C ILE A 10 -14.27 25.13 -34.22
N ALA A 11 -14.48 23.83 -34.47
CA ALA A 11 -14.28 22.79 -33.47
C ALA A 11 -12.80 22.58 -33.12
N SER A 12 -11.88 22.76 -34.07
CA SER A 12 -10.44 22.57 -33.81
C SER A 12 -9.80 23.77 -33.08
N THR A 13 -10.35 24.99 -33.21
CA THR A 13 -9.84 26.15 -32.46
C THR A 13 -10.35 26.25 -31.04
N ALA A 14 -11.49 25.63 -30.72
CA ALA A 14 -11.98 25.58 -29.33
C ALA A 14 -11.21 24.59 -28.45
N LEU A 15 -10.59 23.54 -29.04
CA LEU A 15 -9.84 22.52 -28.28
C LEU A 15 -8.41 22.92 -27.93
N THR A 16 -7.85 23.93 -28.66
CA THR A 16 -6.48 24.40 -28.42
C THR A 16 -6.38 25.55 -27.40
N ALA A 17 -7.49 26.17 -27.03
CA ALA A 17 -7.49 27.26 -26.04
C ALA A 17 -7.49 26.82 -24.60
N THR A 18 -7.78 25.53 -24.31
CA THR A 18 -7.82 24.99 -22.94
C THR A 18 -6.49 24.37 -22.47
N LEU A 19 -5.47 24.27 -23.35
CA LEU A 19 -4.16 23.68 -23.00
C LEU A 19 -3.08 24.72 -22.66
N LEU A 20 -3.34 26.03 -22.78
CA LEU A 20 -2.35 27.09 -22.54
C LEU A 20 -2.52 27.84 -21.21
N ALA A 21 -3.45 27.43 -20.32
CA ALA A 21 -3.63 28.03 -19.01
C ALA A 21 -2.87 27.31 -17.88
N SER A 22 -1.96 26.36 -18.19
CA SER A 22 -1.24 25.55 -17.20
C SER A 22 0.24 25.89 -17.05
N CYS A 23 0.73 27.00 -17.59
CA CYS A 23 2.09 27.42 -17.35
C CYS A 23 2.11 28.83 -16.73
N GLY A 24 2.01 28.88 -15.41
CA GLY A 24 2.15 30.13 -14.67
C GLY A 24 2.42 29.91 -13.19
N SER A 25 3.66 30.13 -12.82
CA SER A 25 4.22 30.30 -11.45
C SER A 25 4.47 29.04 -10.62
N SER A 26 5.74 28.69 -10.56
CA SER A 26 6.41 27.94 -9.51
C SER A 26 6.25 28.64 -8.14
N SER A 27 5.24 28.25 -7.38
CA SER A 27 5.27 28.35 -5.93
C SER A 27 5.09 26.93 -5.38
N SER A 28 6.02 26.50 -4.54
CA SER A 28 6.13 25.16 -3.96
C SER A 28 5.07 24.87 -2.89
N GLY A 29 3.81 24.86 -3.31
CA GLY A 29 2.68 24.35 -2.55
C GLY A 29 1.79 23.63 -3.55
N LYS A 30 1.79 22.30 -3.55
CA LYS A 30 0.83 21.52 -4.34
C LYS A 30 -0.57 21.93 -3.88
N THR A 31 -1.26 22.77 -4.65
CA THR A 31 -2.67 23.07 -4.41
C THR A 31 -3.45 21.77 -4.56
N ALA A 32 -4.15 21.35 -3.51
CA ALA A 32 -4.97 20.15 -3.54
C ALA A 32 -5.97 20.24 -4.72
N LYS A 33 -6.08 19.16 -5.48
CA LYS A 33 -7.10 19.03 -6.53
C LYS A 33 -8.47 19.24 -5.87
N LYS A 34 -9.36 19.98 -6.53
CA LYS A 34 -10.71 20.24 -6.04
C LYS A 34 -11.73 19.62 -6.97
N VAL A 35 -12.82 19.15 -6.41
CA VAL A 35 -13.99 18.61 -7.12
C VAL A 35 -15.26 19.25 -6.56
N THR A 36 -16.30 19.32 -7.38
CA THR A 36 -17.62 19.80 -6.92
C THR A 36 -18.57 18.61 -6.83
N LYS A 37 -19.14 18.40 -5.66
CA LYS A 37 -20.17 17.37 -5.40
C LYS A 37 -21.36 18.04 -4.70
N ASP A 38 -22.55 17.86 -5.23
CA ASP A 38 -23.81 18.45 -4.70
C ASP A 38 -23.72 19.96 -4.43
N GLY A 39 -23.05 20.70 -5.32
CA GLY A 39 -22.85 22.14 -5.23
C GLY A 39 -21.81 22.60 -4.17
N LYS A 40 -21.12 21.67 -3.53
CA LYS A 40 -20.03 21.96 -2.59
C LYS A 40 -18.67 21.68 -3.23
N GLU A 41 -17.73 22.59 -3.04
CA GLU A 41 -16.32 22.37 -3.41
C GLU A 41 -15.66 21.54 -2.33
N LEU A 42 -15.03 20.43 -2.74
CA LEU A 42 -14.32 19.50 -1.87
C LEU A 42 -12.85 19.42 -2.30
N SER A 43 -11.95 19.33 -1.33
CA SER A 43 -10.54 19.04 -1.59
C SER A 43 -10.34 17.54 -1.75
N VAL A 44 -9.68 17.12 -2.82
CA VAL A 44 -9.35 15.70 -3.04
C VAL A 44 -8.21 15.31 -2.10
N LEU A 45 -8.39 14.21 -1.38
CA LEU A 45 -7.35 13.51 -0.62
C LEU A 45 -7.17 12.12 -1.22
N ARG A 46 -5.98 11.83 -1.75
CA ARG A 46 -5.64 10.54 -2.34
C ARG A 46 -5.04 9.64 -1.27
N VAL A 47 -5.65 8.48 -1.06
CA VAL A 47 -5.26 7.51 -0.03
C VAL A 47 -4.75 6.23 -0.67
N ALA A 48 -3.57 5.79 -0.27
CA ALA A 48 -3.01 4.50 -0.63
C ALA A 48 -3.36 3.48 0.46
N ASN A 49 -4.26 2.54 0.16
CA ASN A 49 -4.72 1.50 1.06
C ASN A 49 -3.97 0.19 0.83
N MET A 50 -3.87 -0.64 1.88
CA MET A 50 -3.32 -1.99 1.79
C MET A 50 -4.45 -2.98 1.58
N THR A 51 -4.44 -3.69 0.45
CA THR A 51 -5.46 -4.71 0.13
C THR A 51 -5.57 -5.76 1.24
N GLY A 52 -6.80 -5.99 1.71
CA GLY A 52 -7.11 -7.02 2.70
C GLY A 52 -6.83 -6.64 4.15
N GLN A 53 -6.41 -5.41 4.43
CA GLN A 53 -6.23 -4.94 5.80
C GLN A 53 -7.52 -4.31 6.35
N PRO A 54 -7.93 -4.64 7.58
CA PRO A 54 -9.18 -4.16 8.17
C PRO A 54 -9.25 -2.64 8.28
N ASP A 55 -8.12 -1.98 8.53
CA ASP A 55 -8.04 -0.53 8.77
C ASP A 55 -8.53 0.30 7.58
N GLN A 56 -8.39 -0.21 6.34
CA GLN A 56 -8.91 0.45 5.14
C GLN A 56 -10.44 0.55 5.09
N TYR A 57 -11.16 -0.34 5.80
CA TYR A 57 -12.62 -0.31 5.78
C TYR A 57 -13.19 0.94 6.43
N ALA A 58 -12.46 1.61 7.30
CA ALA A 58 -12.84 2.90 7.86
C ALA A 58 -13.02 3.95 6.75
N ASP A 59 -12.15 3.96 5.74
CA ASP A 59 -12.24 4.86 4.61
C ASP A 59 -13.50 4.59 3.79
N TYR A 60 -13.78 3.34 3.44
CA TYR A 60 -14.96 2.97 2.66
C TYR A 60 -16.27 3.27 3.39
N ILE A 61 -16.34 2.98 4.69
CA ILE A 61 -17.50 3.31 5.52
C ILE A 61 -17.67 4.84 5.59
N GLY A 62 -16.58 5.56 5.78
CA GLY A 62 -16.59 7.02 5.83
C GLY A 62 -17.06 7.66 4.52
N MET A 63 -16.63 7.10 3.38
CA MET A 63 -17.07 7.52 2.04
C MET A 63 -18.59 7.26 1.84
N GLU A 64 -19.05 6.04 2.16
CA GLU A 64 -20.43 5.62 2.01
C GLU A 64 -21.37 6.48 2.87
N GLN A 65 -20.96 6.81 4.07
CA GLN A 65 -21.74 7.63 5.01
C GLN A 65 -21.58 9.14 4.80
N GLY A 66 -20.81 9.58 3.82
CA GLY A 66 -20.55 10.99 3.54
C GLY A 66 -19.85 11.72 4.68
N ILE A 67 -19.04 11.01 5.48
CA ILE A 67 -18.34 11.61 6.61
C ILE A 67 -17.27 12.59 6.12
N PHE A 68 -16.51 12.22 5.11
CA PHE A 68 -15.43 13.05 4.56
C PHE A 68 -15.97 14.35 3.95
N GLU A 69 -17.10 14.29 3.26
CA GLU A 69 -17.73 15.47 2.65
C GLU A 69 -18.20 16.49 3.69
N LYS A 70 -18.53 16.06 4.92
CA LYS A 70 -18.85 16.97 6.03
C LYS A 70 -17.65 17.85 6.41
N TYR A 71 -16.46 17.34 6.17
CA TYR A 71 -15.19 18.05 6.43
C TYR A 71 -14.59 18.69 5.17
N GLY A 72 -15.33 18.73 4.07
CA GLY A 72 -14.87 19.35 2.81
C GLY A 72 -13.85 18.49 2.05
N ILE A 73 -13.84 17.18 2.27
CA ILE A 73 -12.91 16.23 1.66
C ILE A 73 -13.65 15.31 0.69
N SER A 74 -13.07 15.07 -0.47
CA SER A 74 -13.41 13.98 -1.39
C SER A 74 -12.27 12.97 -1.36
N LEU A 75 -12.53 11.77 -0.87
CA LEU A 75 -11.52 10.71 -0.79
C LEU A 75 -11.40 10.00 -2.14
N GLU A 76 -10.17 9.85 -2.65
CA GLU A 76 -9.82 8.99 -3.78
C GLU A 76 -8.88 7.88 -3.26
N THR A 77 -9.32 6.62 -3.27
CA THR A 77 -8.56 5.49 -2.75
C THR A 77 -7.89 4.70 -3.87
N SER A 78 -6.69 4.18 -3.61
CA SER A 78 -5.98 3.23 -4.47
C SER A 78 -5.46 2.08 -3.63
N GLU A 79 -5.57 0.86 -4.16
CA GLU A 79 -5.19 -0.37 -3.48
C GLU A 79 -3.75 -0.78 -3.82
N TYR A 80 -3.00 -1.17 -2.80
CA TYR A 80 -1.63 -1.64 -2.89
C TYR A 80 -1.46 -2.98 -2.17
N ALA A 81 -0.56 -3.82 -2.67
CA ALA A 81 -0.35 -5.16 -2.11
C ALA A 81 0.30 -5.16 -0.73
N ALA A 82 1.15 -4.16 -0.43
CA ALA A 82 1.89 -4.07 0.83
C ALA A 82 2.12 -2.62 1.25
N GLY A 83 2.36 -2.38 2.55
CA GLY A 83 2.60 -1.04 3.10
C GLY A 83 3.84 -0.35 2.55
N ILE A 84 4.86 -1.07 2.11
CA ILE A 84 6.01 -0.46 1.43
C ILE A 84 5.59 0.24 0.13
N ASN A 85 4.61 -0.31 -0.59
CA ASN A 85 4.09 0.28 -1.82
C ASN A 85 3.27 1.54 -1.55
N THR A 86 2.59 1.64 -0.40
CA THR A 86 1.86 2.86 -0.01
C THR A 86 2.84 4.01 0.28
N VAL A 87 3.98 3.72 0.91
CA VAL A 87 5.05 4.70 1.12
C VAL A 87 5.61 5.19 -0.21
N ASP A 88 5.85 4.28 -1.17
CA ASP A 88 6.31 4.64 -2.51
C ASP A 88 5.31 5.53 -3.25
N ALA A 89 4.01 5.24 -3.11
CA ALA A 89 2.96 6.06 -3.70
C ALA A 89 2.98 7.51 -3.15
N ILE A 90 3.22 7.67 -1.85
CA ILE A 90 3.35 9.00 -1.22
C ILE A 90 4.64 9.67 -1.69
N ALA A 91 5.76 8.96 -1.66
CA ALA A 91 7.08 9.48 -2.04
C ALA A 91 7.11 9.97 -3.51
N THR A 92 6.41 9.27 -4.40
CA THR A 92 6.28 9.65 -5.82
C THR A 92 5.18 10.70 -6.08
N GLY A 93 4.40 11.05 -5.06
CA GLY A 93 3.29 12.00 -5.17
C GLY A 93 2.05 11.43 -5.85
N THR A 94 1.92 10.11 -5.95
CA THR A 94 0.73 9.43 -6.47
C THR A 94 -0.38 9.41 -5.43
N ALA A 95 -0.05 9.32 -4.14
CA ALA A 95 -0.94 9.46 -3.00
C ALA A 95 -0.50 10.61 -2.08
N ASP A 96 -1.41 11.10 -1.25
CA ASP A 96 -1.16 12.14 -0.25
C ASP A 96 -0.98 11.55 1.14
N THR A 97 -1.62 10.41 1.40
CA THR A 97 -1.52 9.63 2.64
C THR A 97 -1.67 8.14 2.33
N GLY A 98 -1.36 7.28 3.29
CA GLY A 98 -1.50 5.83 3.11
C GLY A 98 -1.36 5.07 4.41
N LEU A 99 -1.75 3.81 4.37
CA LEU A 99 -1.68 2.86 5.47
C LEU A 99 -0.41 2.03 5.37
N LEU A 100 0.23 1.78 6.50
CA LEU A 100 1.39 0.89 6.58
C LEU A 100 1.57 0.36 8.00
N ALA A 101 2.20 -0.79 8.13
CA ALA A 101 2.63 -1.33 9.42
C ALA A 101 3.91 -0.63 9.91
N ASP A 102 4.15 -0.64 11.21
CA ASP A 102 5.28 -0.02 11.89
C ASP A 102 6.65 -0.44 11.32
N PHE A 103 6.85 -1.75 11.10
CA PHE A 103 8.11 -2.25 10.55
C PHE A 103 8.37 -1.74 9.12
N ALA A 104 7.33 -1.72 8.28
CA ALA A 104 7.41 -1.15 6.94
C ALA A 104 7.70 0.37 7.00
N ALA A 105 7.13 1.07 8.00
CA ALA A 105 7.43 2.48 8.24
C ALA A 105 8.91 2.70 8.56
N VAL A 106 9.47 1.96 9.53
CA VAL A 106 10.87 2.09 9.91
C VAL A 106 11.80 1.81 8.74
N ASN A 107 11.56 0.68 8.05
CA ASN A 107 12.41 0.26 6.94
C ASN A 107 12.34 1.24 5.76
N ARG A 108 11.12 1.57 5.30
CA ARG A 108 10.96 2.35 4.06
C ARG A 108 11.17 3.83 4.26
N ILE A 109 10.64 4.39 5.35
CA ILE A 109 10.87 5.81 5.69
C ILE A 109 12.34 6.04 5.97
N GLY A 110 12.99 5.16 6.75
CA GLY A 110 14.42 5.25 7.02
C GLY A 110 15.27 5.30 5.75
N ASN A 111 14.91 4.57 4.72
CA ASN A 111 15.61 4.54 3.44
C ASN A 111 15.23 5.69 2.49
N THR A 112 14.24 6.51 2.82
CA THR A 112 13.72 7.60 1.95
C THR A 112 13.86 9.00 2.55
N LEU A 113 14.35 9.12 3.78
CA LEU A 113 14.45 10.39 4.52
C LEU A 113 15.19 11.49 3.76
N ASP A 114 16.22 11.13 3.00
CA ASP A 114 17.01 12.11 2.24
C ASP A 114 16.25 12.71 1.03
N ASN A 115 15.18 12.06 0.60
CA ASN A 115 14.46 12.40 -0.63
C ASN A 115 13.00 12.80 -0.40
N THR A 116 12.43 12.49 0.78
CA THR A 116 11.03 12.71 1.06
C THR A 116 10.81 13.13 2.52
N ASN A 117 9.86 14.04 2.72
CA ASN A 117 9.44 14.45 4.06
C ASN A 117 8.15 13.72 4.41
N LEU A 118 8.28 12.49 4.90
CA LEU A 118 7.16 11.64 5.32
C LEU A 118 6.89 11.80 6.81
N VAL A 119 5.62 11.91 7.20
CA VAL A 119 5.20 12.08 8.59
C VAL A 119 4.16 11.03 8.95
N ILE A 120 4.37 10.32 10.04
CA ILE A 120 3.34 9.49 10.67
C ILE A 120 2.49 10.40 11.53
N PHE A 121 1.21 10.52 11.25
CA PHE A 121 0.31 11.45 11.94
C PHE A 121 -0.76 10.74 12.80
N SER A 122 -0.95 9.44 12.64
CA SER A 122 -1.91 8.65 13.42
C SER A 122 -1.48 7.20 13.53
N ASP A 123 -1.74 6.61 14.70
CA ASP A 123 -1.81 5.17 14.92
C ASP A 123 -3.29 4.78 14.84
N LEU A 124 -3.64 3.87 13.94
CA LEU A 124 -5.02 3.44 13.70
C LEU A 124 -5.39 2.20 14.51
N SER A 125 -4.44 1.31 14.69
CA SER A 125 -4.62 0.07 15.44
C SER A 125 -3.30 -0.39 16.04
N SER A 126 -3.37 -0.95 17.24
CA SER A 126 -2.23 -1.61 17.87
C SER A 126 -2.70 -2.90 18.54
N SER A 127 -1.88 -3.95 18.44
CA SER A 127 -2.15 -5.20 19.15
C SER A 127 -1.57 -5.13 20.55
N VAL A 128 -2.40 -5.38 21.56
CA VAL A 128 -1.96 -5.50 22.95
C VAL A 128 -1.50 -6.93 23.29
N SER A 129 -1.84 -7.89 22.43
CA SER A 129 -1.38 -9.27 22.51
C SER A 129 -1.15 -9.78 21.08
N TYR A 130 -0.03 -10.45 20.88
CA TYR A 130 0.28 -11.03 19.59
C TYR A 130 -0.71 -12.16 19.25
N ASN A 131 -1.39 -12.04 18.13
CA ASN A 131 -2.38 -13.02 17.67
C ASN A 131 -1.87 -13.87 16.49
N GLY A 132 -0.60 -13.74 16.14
CA GLY A 132 0.01 -14.49 15.05
C GLY A 132 0.55 -15.86 15.51
N GLY A 133 0.96 -16.64 14.54
CA GLY A 133 1.54 -17.95 14.78
C GLY A 133 2.43 -18.44 13.66
N LEU A 134 3.28 -19.40 13.99
CA LEU A 134 4.04 -20.15 12.99
C LEU A 134 3.12 -21.23 12.42
N PHE A 135 2.89 -21.17 11.12
CA PHE A 135 2.24 -22.19 10.34
C PHE A 135 3.30 -23.00 9.59
N VAL A 136 3.20 -24.32 9.67
CA VAL A 136 4.10 -25.22 8.99
C VAL A 136 3.33 -26.23 8.14
N ALA A 137 3.93 -26.66 7.05
CA ALA A 137 3.37 -27.75 6.25
C ALA A 137 3.21 -29.02 7.12
N PRO A 138 2.14 -29.83 6.93
CA PRO A 138 1.82 -30.95 7.81
C PRO A 138 2.97 -31.94 8.07
N LYS A 139 3.88 -32.08 7.12
CA LYS A 139 5.06 -32.97 7.25
C LYS A 139 6.08 -32.52 8.28
N TYR A 140 6.06 -31.23 8.69
CA TYR A 140 6.97 -30.65 9.69
C TYR A 140 6.34 -30.44 11.07
N LYS A 141 5.05 -30.75 11.26
CA LYS A 141 4.32 -30.44 12.49
C LYS A 141 4.89 -31.08 13.76
N ASP A 142 5.53 -32.23 13.63
CA ASP A 142 6.08 -33.00 14.74
C ASP A 142 7.63 -32.92 14.79
N ASP A 143 8.27 -32.28 13.82
CA ASP A 143 9.72 -32.11 13.73
C ASP A 143 10.05 -30.76 13.08
N LEU A 144 10.15 -29.71 13.89
CA LEU A 144 10.45 -28.37 13.41
C LEU A 144 11.91 -28.17 13.05
N ASP A 145 12.84 -29.00 13.53
CA ASP A 145 14.24 -28.92 13.17
C ASP A 145 14.44 -29.26 11.69
N ALA A 146 13.58 -30.12 11.15
CA ALA A 146 13.59 -30.45 9.72
C ALA A 146 13.25 -29.26 8.80
N LEU A 147 12.81 -28.13 9.33
CA LEU A 147 12.62 -26.88 8.58
C LEU A 147 13.95 -26.31 8.05
N ASP A 148 15.09 -26.70 8.61
CA ASP A 148 16.41 -26.24 8.14
C ASP A 148 16.69 -26.62 6.67
N GLU A 149 16.15 -27.76 6.22
CA GLU A 149 16.26 -28.24 4.84
C GLU A 149 14.94 -28.16 4.04
N SER A 150 14.06 -27.25 4.46
CA SER A 150 12.72 -27.16 3.90
C SER A 150 12.64 -26.48 2.52
N GLU A 151 11.47 -26.49 1.90
CA GLU A 151 11.20 -25.76 0.65
C GLU A 151 11.32 -24.26 0.82
N GLY A 152 11.21 -23.77 2.05
CA GLY A 152 11.43 -22.38 2.42
C GLY A 152 10.31 -21.77 3.23
N TRP A 153 10.50 -20.52 3.59
CA TRP A 153 9.62 -19.70 4.40
C TRP A 153 8.95 -18.64 3.55
N ILE A 154 7.63 -18.58 3.61
CA ILE A 154 6.88 -17.50 2.95
C ILE A 154 7.23 -16.18 3.64
N THR A 155 7.61 -15.19 2.88
CA THR A 155 7.93 -13.86 3.40
C THR A 155 7.49 -12.76 2.43
N SER A 156 7.30 -11.56 2.96
CA SER A 156 7.27 -10.32 2.18
C SER A 156 8.45 -9.48 2.63
N ILE A 157 9.45 -9.37 1.77
CA ILE A 157 10.71 -8.68 2.10
C ILE A 157 10.43 -7.21 2.43
N GLY A 158 11.07 -6.70 3.48
CA GLY A 158 10.92 -5.33 3.98
C GLY A 158 9.69 -5.12 4.86
N THR A 159 8.97 -6.19 5.21
CA THR A 159 7.77 -6.12 6.06
C THR A 159 7.97 -6.83 7.39
N VAL A 160 6.99 -6.71 8.28
CA VAL A 160 6.95 -7.40 9.57
C VAL A 160 7.04 -8.93 9.43
N SER A 161 6.55 -9.49 8.32
CA SER A 161 6.64 -10.93 8.02
C SER A 161 8.09 -11.41 7.94
N GLU A 162 8.98 -10.66 7.28
CA GLU A 162 10.40 -10.98 7.24
C GLU A 162 11.03 -10.96 8.64
N TYR A 163 10.73 -9.94 9.43
CA TYR A 163 11.25 -9.80 10.78
C TYR A 163 10.80 -10.95 11.69
N PHE A 164 9.53 -11.32 11.66
CA PHE A 164 9.04 -12.41 12.49
C PHE A 164 9.50 -13.80 12.01
N ASN A 165 9.68 -14.00 10.72
CA ASN A 165 10.31 -15.23 10.22
C ASN A 165 11.74 -15.34 10.78
N TRP A 166 12.52 -14.27 10.73
CA TRP A 166 13.87 -14.23 11.31
C TRP A 166 13.86 -14.56 12.81
N GLN A 167 12.92 -14.00 13.56
CA GLN A 167 12.75 -14.26 14.98
C GLN A 167 12.39 -15.73 15.24
N ALA A 168 11.45 -16.28 14.50
CA ALA A 168 11.02 -17.68 14.65
C ALA A 168 12.14 -18.65 14.30
N GLN A 169 12.86 -18.43 13.24
CA GLN A 169 14.03 -19.21 12.83
C GLN A 169 15.09 -19.21 13.93
N THR A 170 15.41 -18.03 14.47
CA THR A 170 16.38 -17.88 15.57
C THR A 170 15.88 -18.61 16.83
N TYR A 171 14.60 -18.52 17.16
CA TYR A 171 14.00 -19.19 18.32
C TYR A 171 14.04 -20.72 18.19
N LEU A 172 13.87 -21.24 17.00
CA LEU A 172 13.99 -22.67 16.69
C LEU A 172 15.44 -23.16 16.59
N GLY A 173 16.43 -22.29 16.75
CA GLY A 173 17.84 -22.65 16.62
C GLY A 173 18.32 -22.80 15.19
N LEU A 174 17.53 -22.39 14.21
CA LEU A 174 17.92 -22.37 12.80
C LEU A 174 18.80 -21.14 12.52
N ASP A 175 19.65 -21.23 11.51
CA ASP A 175 20.44 -20.09 11.05
C ASP A 175 19.63 -19.31 9.98
N PRO A 176 19.10 -18.11 10.29
CA PRO A 176 18.24 -17.37 9.34
C PRO A 176 18.94 -17.03 8.02
N SER A 177 20.28 -16.89 8.04
CA SER A 177 21.05 -16.58 6.83
C SER A 177 21.11 -17.71 5.82
N LYS A 178 20.82 -18.94 6.25
CA LYS A 178 20.78 -20.14 5.42
C LYS A 178 19.38 -20.51 4.98
N GLN A 179 18.36 -19.93 5.63
CA GLN A 179 16.99 -20.27 5.32
C GLN A 179 16.57 -19.75 3.95
N LYS A 180 15.90 -20.59 3.18
CA LYS A 180 15.32 -20.20 1.91
C LYS A 180 14.06 -19.37 2.13
N ASN A 181 14.02 -18.18 1.53
CA ASN A 181 12.85 -17.32 1.55
C ASN A 181 12.09 -17.43 0.21
N VAL A 182 10.77 -17.64 0.31
CA VAL A 182 9.85 -17.59 -0.83
C VAL A 182 9.12 -16.26 -0.76
N ASN A 183 9.65 -15.26 -1.47
CA ASN A 183 9.11 -13.90 -1.44
C ASN A 183 7.76 -13.82 -2.15
N THR A 184 6.79 -13.19 -1.52
CA THR A 184 5.44 -12.98 -2.04
C THR A 184 4.97 -11.56 -1.72
N ASP A 185 4.16 -11.00 -2.62
CA ASP A 185 3.71 -9.60 -2.52
C ASP A 185 2.30 -9.45 -1.94
N SER A 186 1.53 -10.56 -1.87
CA SER A 186 0.13 -10.52 -1.45
C SER A 186 -0.30 -11.75 -0.69
N ILE A 187 -1.31 -11.62 0.15
CA ILE A 187 -1.91 -12.72 0.92
C ILE A 187 -2.41 -13.83 -0.02
N SER A 188 -3.02 -13.50 -1.15
CA SER A 188 -3.50 -14.49 -2.12
C SER A 188 -2.37 -15.33 -2.70
N THR A 189 -1.22 -14.71 -3.01
CA THR A 189 -0.02 -15.41 -3.47
C THR A 189 0.57 -16.29 -2.36
N GLN A 190 0.58 -15.81 -1.11
CA GLN A 190 1.05 -16.60 0.05
C GLN A 190 0.23 -17.89 0.21
N ILE A 191 -1.10 -17.77 0.13
CA ILE A 191 -2.00 -18.92 0.21
C ILE A 191 -1.75 -19.91 -0.94
N ALA A 192 -1.57 -19.42 -2.17
CA ALA A 192 -1.30 -20.25 -3.32
C ALA A 192 0.03 -21.01 -3.19
N VAL A 193 1.10 -20.34 -2.79
CA VAL A 193 2.42 -20.92 -2.54
C VAL A 193 2.37 -21.99 -1.45
N ALA A 194 1.67 -21.73 -0.34
CA ALA A 194 1.48 -22.70 0.72
C ALA A 194 0.66 -23.92 0.25
N HIS A 195 -0.43 -23.67 -0.46
CA HIS A 195 -1.31 -24.72 -0.97
C HIS A 195 -0.59 -25.65 -1.99
N ASN A 196 0.26 -25.07 -2.83
CA ASN A 196 1.01 -25.81 -3.84
C ASN A 196 2.24 -26.56 -3.26
N GLY A 197 2.56 -26.37 -1.98
CA GLY A 197 3.74 -26.97 -1.34
C GLY A 197 5.07 -26.36 -1.80
N GLU A 198 5.04 -25.13 -2.31
CA GLU A 198 6.23 -24.41 -2.78
C GLU A 198 7.01 -23.79 -1.61
N ALA A 199 6.38 -23.71 -0.44
CA ALA A 199 7.00 -23.30 0.82
C ALA A 199 6.47 -24.14 1.98
N SER A 200 7.24 -24.19 3.06
CA SER A 200 7.03 -25.09 4.19
C SER A 200 6.58 -24.40 5.46
N ALA A 201 6.87 -23.12 5.61
CA ALA A 201 6.58 -22.36 6.80
C ALA A 201 6.17 -20.92 6.48
N ALA A 202 5.40 -20.31 7.38
CA ALA A 202 5.03 -18.90 7.36
C ALA A 202 4.73 -18.41 8.78
N ILE A 203 5.10 -17.18 9.08
CA ILE A 203 4.48 -16.46 10.19
C ILE A 203 3.27 -15.71 9.65
N VAL A 204 2.13 -15.91 10.27
CA VAL A 204 0.88 -15.20 9.96
C VAL A 204 0.51 -14.33 11.17
N THR A 205 0.22 -13.08 10.93
CA THR A 205 -0.14 -12.05 11.92
C THR A 205 -1.54 -11.55 11.69
#